data_c7f7c0f47db11e6b766002b4ff2caf5f
#
_entry.id   c7f7c0f47db11e6b766002b4ff2caf5f
#
_cell.length_a   1.000
_cell.length_b   1.000
_cell.length_c   1.000
_cell.angle_alpha   90.00
_cell.angle_beta   90.00
_cell.angle_gamma   90.00
#
_symmetry.space_group_name_H-M   'P 1'
#
loop_
_entity.id
_entity.type
_entity.pdbx_description
1 polymer ?
#
loop_
_entity_poly.entity_id
_entity_poly.type
_entity_poly.pdbx_seq_one_letter_code
_entity_poly.pdbx_strand_id
1 'polypeptide(L)'
;MLLFTGSVFHGAGANESQSARVGLNIDYTLGWLRQEDNQYLSCPPEIAKDLAPKLQELLGYQMGGPSLGYFTPPLPAGQDLSRPQKAFRRPDQSVRLDKEGRPYFVGD
;
A
#
# COMPACT_ATOMS: atom_id res chain seq x y z
N MET A 1 -15.93 13.79 9.56
CA MET A 1 -15.52 12.49 9.03
C MET A 1 -16.54 11.45 9.46
N LEU A 2 -17.05 10.63 8.55
CA LEU A 2 -17.94 9.52 8.82
C LEU A 2 -17.15 8.22 8.58
N LEU A 3 -17.25 7.26 9.49
CA LEU A 3 -16.65 5.94 9.36
C LEU A 3 -17.77 4.89 9.43
N PHE A 4 -17.83 4.00 8.43
CA PHE A 4 -18.84 2.95 8.38
C PHE A 4 -18.28 1.70 7.68
N THR A 5 -18.92 0.57 7.90
CA THR A 5 -18.60 -0.67 7.19
C THR A 5 -19.36 -0.71 5.86
N GLY A 6 -18.79 -1.33 4.83
CA GLY A 6 -19.42 -1.42 3.52
C GLY A 6 -20.79 -2.13 3.48
N SER A 7 -21.13 -2.86 4.54
CA SER A 7 -22.44 -3.53 4.70
C SER A 7 -23.57 -2.60 5.17
N VAL A 8 -23.25 -1.37 5.56
CA VAL A 8 -24.25 -0.39 6.00
C VAL A 8 -24.91 0.27 4.79
N PHE A 9 -26.23 0.31 4.79
CA PHE A 9 -26.96 1.10 3.78
C PHE A 9 -26.59 2.57 3.92
N HIS A 10 -26.05 3.14 2.89
CA HIS A 10 -25.58 4.53 2.87
C HIS A 10 -25.85 5.17 1.50
N GLY A 11 -25.78 6.48 1.48
CA GLY A 11 -25.93 7.25 0.25
C GLY A 11 -25.55 8.71 0.48
N ALA A 12 -25.41 9.44 -0.61
CA ALA A 12 -25.14 10.87 -0.57
C ALA A 12 -26.44 11.64 -0.72
N GLY A 13 -26.71 12.58 0.20
CA GLY A 13 -27.79 13.54 0.05
C GLY A 13 -27.53 14.55 -1.05
N ALA A 14 -28.59 15.17 -1.55
CA ALA A 14 -28.49 16.23 -2.55
C ALA A 14 -27.67 17.42 -2.04
N ASN A 15 -26.98 18.11 -2.92
CA ASN A 15 -26.33 19.37 -2.63
C ASN A 15 -27.32 20.52 -2.99
N GLU A 16 -27.92 21.12 -2.00
CA GLU A 16 -28.88 22.23 -2.16
C GLU A 16 -28.19 23.62 -2.11
N SER A 17 -26.87 23.66 -1.96
CA SER A 17 -26.09 24.89 -1.97
C SER A 17 -25.75 25.37 -3.37
N GLN A 18 -25.34 26.63 -3.51
CA GLN A 18 -24.90 27.21 -4.78
C GLN A 18 -23.45 26.89 -5.15
N SER A 19 -22.72 26.20 -4.27
CA SER A 19 -21.31 25.83 -4.48
C SER A 19 -21.14 24.31 -4.60
N ALA A 20 -20.11 23.88 -5.32
CA ALA A 20 -19.78 22.47 -5.46
C ALA A 20 -19.40 21.86 -4.09
N ARG A 21 -19.89 20.66 -3.83
CA ARG A 21 -19.49 19.85 -2.69
C ARG A 21 -18.51 18.78 -3.18
N VAL A 22 -17.37 18.69 -2.50
CA VAL A 22 -16.41 17.61 -2.73
C VAL A 22 -16.58 16.56 -1.63
N GLY A 23 -16.85 15.32 -2.03
CA GLY A 23 -16.83 14.16 -1.15
C GLY A 23 -15.57 13.34 -1.44
N LEU A 24 -14.86 12.97 -0.38
CA LEU A 24 -13.74 12.04 -0.45
C LEU A 24 -14.15 10.73 0.22
N ASN A 25 -14.14 9.65 -0.54
CA ASN A 25 -14.32 8.29 -0.02
C ASN A 25 -12.97 7.59 0.01
N ILE A 26 -12.64 6.97 1.13
CA ILE A 26 -11.42 6.20 1.30
C ILE A 26 -11.81 4.82 1.81
N ASP A 27 -11.58 3.81 0.99
CA ASP A 27 -11.92 2.43 1.29
C ASP A 27 -10.68 1.70 1.82
N TYR A 28 -10.83 1.07 2.98
CA TYR A 28 -9.82 0.22 3.57
C TYR A 28 -10.23 -1.24 3.44
N THR A 29 -9.32 -2.06 2.98
CA THR A 29 -9.50 -3.49 2.84
C THR A 29 -8.51 -4.25 3.73
N LEU A 30 -8.79 -5.54 3.95
CA LEU A 30 -7.82 -6.41 4.60
C LEU A 30 -6.57 -6.55 3.73
N GLY A 31 -5.39 -6.60 4.35
CA GLY A 31 -4.10 -6.58 3.66
C GLY A 31 -3.84 -7.75 2.69
N TRP A 32 -4.69 -8.78 2.72
CA TRP A 32 -4.64 -9.90 1.78
C TRP A 32 -5.63 -9.78 0.61
N LEU A 33 -6.47 -8.75 0.62
CA LEU A 33 -7.38 -8.44 -0.49
C LEU A 33 -6.71 -7.45 -1.44
N ARG A 34 -7.02 -7.61 -2.73
CA ARG A 34 -6.59 -6.65 -3.73
C ARG A 34 -7.39 -5.35 -3.57
N GLN A 35 -6.69 -4.24 -3.59
CA GLN A 35 -7.30 -2.90 -3.60
C GLN A 35 -8.07 -2.68 -4.90
N GLU A 36 -9.17 -1.95 -4.82
CA GLU A 36 -9.99 -1.57 -5.98
C GLU A 36 -9.20 -0.67 -6.93
N ASP A 37 -8.56 0.37 -6.40
CA ASP A 37 -7.57 1.15 -7.14
C ASP A 37 -6.16 0.57 -6.93
N ASN A 38 -5.41 0.43 -8.01
CA ASN A 38 -4.04 -0.07 -7.93
C ASN A 38 -3.09 1.00 -7.39
N GLN A 39 -2.95 1.06 -6.07
CA GLN A 39 -2.14 2.07 -5.38
C GLN A 39 -0.65 2.01 -5.77
N TYR A 40 -0.13 0.87 -6.17
CA TYR A 40 1.27 0.77 -6.63
C TYR A 40 1.50 1.47 -7.97
N LEU A 41 0.46 1.62 -8.79
CA LEU A 41 0.51 2.40 -10.03
C LEU A 41 0.15 3.87 -9.80
N SER A 42 -0.85 4.14 -8.95
CA SER A 42 -1.30 5.51 -8.64
C SER A 42 -0.30 6.27 -7.77
N CYS A 43 0.41 5.55 -6.89
CA CYS A 43 1.44 6.10 -6.01
C CYS A 43 2.67 5.18 -6.03
N PRO A 44 3.46 5.21 -7.13
CA PRO A 44 4.60 4.33 -7.29
C PRO A 44 5.71 4.63 -6.27
N PRO A 45 6.72 3.74 -6.12
CA PRO A 45 7.78 3.86 -5.12
C PRO A 45 8.49 5.22 -5.08
N GLU A 46 8.64 5.87 -6.23
CA GLU A 46 9.29 7.19 -6.36
C GLU A 46 8.52 8.28 -5.63
N ILE A 47 7.20 8.13 -5.52
CA ILE A 47 6.31 9.04 -4.78
C ILE A 47 6.14 8.54 -3.34
N ALA A 48 5.86 7.25 -3.19
CA ALA A 48 5.54 6.65 -1.90
C ALA A 48 6.68 6.79 -0.87
N LYS A 49 7.94 6.80 -1.30
CA LYS A 49 9.11 6.95 -0.42
C LYS A 49 9.09 8.21 0.45
N ASP A 50 8.46 9.28 -0.04
CA ASP A 50 8.39 10.58 0.66
C ASP A 50 7.20 10.67 1.62
N LEU A 51 6.33 9.65 1.65
CA LEU A 51 5.20 9.58 2.56
C LEU A 51 5.63 9.07 3.94
N ALA A 52 4.85 9.44 4.95
CA ALA A 52 5.02 8.88 6.28
C ALA A 52 4.90 7.34 6.24
N PRO A 53 5.70 6.58 7.03
CA PRO A 53 5.68 5.12 7.00
C PRO A 53 4.28 4.50 7.15
N LYS A 54 3.44 5.10 7.97
CA LYS A 54 2.05 4.62 8.15
C LYS A 54 1.20 4.77 6.90
N LEU A 55 1.43 5.80 6.10
CA LEU A 55 0.74 5.96 4.82
C LEU A 55 1.26 4.95 3.79
N GLN A 56 2.55 4.67 3.79
CA GLN A 56 3.11 3.60 2.95
C GLN A 56 2.46 2.24 3.26
N GLU A 57 2.31 1.92 4.54
CA GLU A 57 1.62 0.69 4.98
C GLU A 57 0.17 0.66 4.47
N LEU A 58 -0.58 1.76 4.63
CA LEU A 58 -1.98 1.84 4.20
C LEU A 58 -2.14 1.74 2.67
N LEU A 59 -1.16 2.21 1.91
CA LEU A 59 -1.10 2.03 0.46
C LEU A 59 -0.78 0.59 0.03
N GLY A 60 -0.39 -0.26 0.97
CA GLY A 60 -0.07 -1.65 0.71
C GLY A 60 1.43 -1.95 0.60
N TYR A 61 2.31 -0.97 0.87
CA TYR A 61 3.76 -1.20 0.96
C TYR A 61 4.12 -1.91 2.27
N GLN A 62 3.48 -3.06 2.48
CA GLN A 62 3.70 -3.92 3.63
C GLN A 62 3.37 -5.37 3.28
N MET A 63 3.86 -6.29 4.07
CA MET A 63 3.45 -7.68 3.97
C MET A 63 2.04 -7.87 4.54
N GLY A 64 1.13 -8.43 3.75
CA GLY A 64 -0.22 -8.78 4.20
C GLY A 64 -0.30 -10.10 5.00
N GLY A 65 0.83 -10.81 5.11
CA GLY A 65 0.99 -12.08 5.81
C GLY A 65 2.40 -12.64 5.59
N PRO A 66 2.70 -13.86 6.06
CA PRO A 66 4.05 -14.43 6.00
C PRO A 66 4.65 -14.51 4.59
N SER A 67 3.80 -14.56 3.57
CA SER A 67 4.22 -14.71 2.17
C SER A 67 3.35 -13.91 1.20
N LEU A 68 2.59 -12.95 1.70
CA LEU A 68 1.71 -12.12 0.87
C LEU A 68 2.27 -10.73 0.70
N GLY A 69 2.50 -10.32 -0.54
CA GLY A 69 3.00 -8.99 -0.86
C GLY A 69 4.52 -8.89 -0.89
N TYR A 70 5.24 -10.03 -0.86
CA TYR A 70 6.66 -9.99 -1.14
C TYR A 70 6.91 -9.63 -2.61
N PHE A 71 8.04 -9.03 -2.87
CA PHE A 71 8.47 -8.78 -4.24
C PHE A 71 9.95 -9.21 -4.37
N THR A 72 10.30 -9.62 -5.56
CA THR A 72 11.68 -9.88 -5.92
C THR A 72 12.16 -8.68 -6.74
N PRO A 73 13.12 -7.90 -6.23
CA PRO A 73 13.64 -6.78 -7.01
C PRO A 73 14.25 -7.30 -8.31
N PRO A 74 14.16 -6.54 -9.41
CA PRO A 74 14.85 -6.88 -10.65
C PRO A 74 16.33 -7.07 -10.36
N LEU A 75 16.86 -8.24 -10.71
CA LEU A 75 18.28 -8.52 -10.55
C LEU A 75 19.08 -7.68 -11.55
N PRO A 76 20.18 -7.05 -11.13
CA PRO A 76 21.14 -6.51 -12.06
C PRO A 76 21.63 -7.60 -13.02
N ALA A 77 21.88 -7.23 -14.27
CA ALA A 77 22.38 -8.16 -15.28
C ALA A 77 23.62 -8.91 -14.77
N GLY A 78 23.58 -10.24 -14.78
CA GLY A 78 24.67 -11.10 -14.35
C GLY A 78 24.61 -11.59 -12.90
N GLN A 79 23.58 -11.30 -12.14
CA GLN A 79 23.40 -11.90 -10.81
C GLN A 79 22.66 -13.22 -10.86
N ASP A 80 23.13 -14.16 -10.01
CA ASP A 80 22.63 -15.52 -9.92
C ASP A 80 21.29 -15.59 -9.19
N LEU A 81 20.29 -16.19 -9.84
CA LEU A 81 18.98 -16.49 -9.28
C LEU A 81 18.97 -17.61 -8.22
N SER A 82 20.09 -18.32 -8.04
CA SER A 82 20.17 -19.48 -7.15
C SER A 82 20.14 -19.10 -5.65
N ARG A 83 20.27 -17.83 -5.33
CA ARG A 83 20.14 -17.34 -3.95
C ARG A 83 18.90 -16.46 -3.86
N PRO A 84 17.74 -17.03 -3.48
CA PRO A 84 16.60 -16.20 -3.12
C PRO A 84 17.07 -15.28 -1.98
N GLN A 85 17.10 -13.99 -2.27
CA GLN A 85 17.33 -13.03 -1.21
C GLN A 85 16.29 -13.30 -0.12
N LYS A 86 16.67 -13.17 1.13
CA LYS A 86 15.81 -13.44 2.31
C LYS A 86 14.59 -12.50 2.30
N ALA A 87 13.70 -12.70 1.31
CA ALA A 87 12.50 -11.90 1.12
C ALA A 87 11.35 -12.34 2.04
N PHE A 88 11.58 -13.37 2.85
CA PHE A 88 10.54 -13.95 3.67
C PHE A 88 10.78 -13.59 5.12
N ARG A 89 10.04 -12.63 5.61
CA ARG A 89 10.07 -12.36 7.02
C ARG A 89 8.67 -12.04 7.55
N ARG A 90 8.56 -12.15 8.84
CA ARG A 90 7.40 -12.19 9.73
C ARG A 90 6.31 -11.16 9.40
N PRO A 91 5.06 -11.40 9.81
CA PRO A 91 3.93 -10.50 9.58
C PRO A 91 4.08 -9.08 10.15
N ASP A 92 5.06 -8.88 11.02
CA ASP A 92 5.40 -7.61 11.67
C ASP A 92 6.43 -6.77 10.90
N GLN A 93 6.91 -7.27 9.76
CA GLN A 93 7.92 -6.57 8.98
C GLN A 93 7.30 -5.81 7.81
N SER A 94 7.23 -4.52 7.94
CA SER A 94 6.84 -3.63 6.86
C SER A 94 7.97 -3.45 5.84
N VAL A 95 7.61 -3.44 4.58
CA VAL A 95 8.52 -2.96 3.52
C VAL A 95 8.54 -1.44 3.60
N ARG A 96 9.72 -0.87 3.70
CA ARG A 96 9.91 0.58 3.61
C ARG A 96 10.73 0.92 2.37
N LEU A 97 10.68 2.17 1.98
CA LEU A 97 11.45 2.66 0.84
C LEU A 97 12.61 3.52 1.35
N ASP A 98 13.80 3.30 0.82
CA ASP A 98 14.96 4.14 1.09
C ASP A 98 14.86 5.49 0.35
N LYS A 99 15.89 6.34 0.51
CA LYS A 99 15.92 7.67 -0.12
C LYS A 99 15.93 7.62 -1.66
N GLU A 100 16.36 6.51 -2.22
CA GLU A 100 16.37 6.26 -3.66
C GLU A 100 15.07 5.58 -4.16
N GLY A 101 14.10 5.32 -3.25
CA GLY A 101 12.85 4.64 -3.58
C GLY A 101 12.99 3.12 -3.70
N ARG A 102 14.07 2.53 -3.18
CA ARG A 102 14.27 1.09 -3.18
C ARG A 102 13.64 0.49 -1.92
N PRO A 103 12.88 -0.57 -2.06
CA PRO A 103 12.25 -1.19 -0.91
C PRO A 103 13.27 -1.94 -0.03
N TYR A 104 13.12 -1.82 1.28
CA TYR A 104 13.88 -2.58 2.27
C TYR A 104 12.97 -3.06 3.38
N PHE A 105 13.40 -4.09 4.09
CA PHE A 105 12.65 -4.64 5.22
C PHE A 105 13.16 -4.02 6.54
N VAL A 106 12.23 -3.64 7.40
CA VAL A 106 12.56 -3.16 8.75
C VAL A 106 12.54 -4.35 9.70
N GLY A 107 13.61 -4.53 10.47
CA GLY A 107 13.67 -5.58 11.48
C GLY A 107 14.86 -6.54 11.34
N ASP A 108 15.97 -6.06 10.79
CA ASP A 108 17.28 -6.74 10.93
C ASP A 108 18.02 -6.25 12.15
#